data_23499b5f2ccc7d0298aa5bc1a6a0da43
#
_entry.id   23499b5f2ccc7d0298aa5bc1a6a0da43
#
_cell.length_a   1.000
_cell.length_b   1.000
_cell.length_c   1.000
_cell.angle_alpha   90.00
_cell.angle_beta   90.00
_cell.angle_gamma   90.00
#
_symmetry.space_group_name_H-M   'P 1'
#
loop_
_entity.id
_entity.type
_entity.pdbx_description
1 polymer ?
#
loop_
_entity_poly.entity_id
_entity_poly.type
_entity_poly.pdbx_seq_one_letter_code
_entity_poly.pdbx_strand_id
1 'polypeptide(L)'
;MNSKLTEKRDYLFDNLKALMLFLVVIGHILDPYIERQDSLYRYLIQYIYLFHMPMFAFITGYFTKNTEKARNSAVRNVLVPYIFWQLLYIITALLFIRLGLASYNTDVFKPSLLLPSSPLYYLLCVFVWKVFAADLKKLRFPVLFSFAAGLFISVVFDEAFHIGWGACFSLMIFFVLGLLCTKEHVEKIRNIPHAIAAAILAAAVIPSVLLPYSFRNVRFTYR
;
A
#
# COMPACT_ATOMS: atom_id res chain seq x y z
N MET A 1 7.53 -15.98 41.75
CA MET A 1 6.24 -16.17 41.07
C MET A 1 6.01 -15.00 40.13
N ASN A 2 6.41 -15.11 38.86
CA ASN A 2 6.28 -14.05 37.87
C ASN A 2 4.86 -14.06 37.30
N SER A 3 4.01 -13.16 37.74
CA SER A 3 2.76 -12.86 37.05
C SER A 3 3.10 -12.09 35.75
N LYS A 4 3.26 -12.81 34.65
CA LYS A 4 3.11 -12.23 33.31
C LYS A 4 1.66 -11.74 33.26
N LEU A 5 1.44 -10.46 33.55
CA LEU A 5 0.20 -9.80 33.19
C LEU A 5 0.00 -10.06 31.69
N THR A 6 -0.98 -10.89 31.37
CA THR A 6 -1.41 -11.12 29.99
C THR A 6 -1.95 -9.80 29.47
N GLU A 7 -1.10 -9.02 28.80
CA GLU A 7 -1.51 -7.78 28.16
C GLU A 7 -2.67 -8.14 27.20
N LYS A 8 -3.84 -7.63 27.51
CA LYS A 8 -5.07 -7.95 26.76
C LYS A 8 -4.82 -7.55 25.28
N ARG A 9 -4.92 -8.53 24.39
CA ARG A 9 -4.69 -8.32 22.96
C ARG A 9 -5.63 -7.22 22.43
N ASP A 10 -5.08 -6.19 21.82
CA ASP A 10 -5.85 -5.14 21.15
C ASP A 10 -6.25 -5.60 19.74
N TYR A 11 -7.51 -5.93 19.55
CA TYR A 11 -8.03 -6.40 18.28
C TYR A 11 -8.27 -5.29 17.26
N LEU A 12 -8.08 -4.01 17.62
CA LEU A 12 -8.31 -2.88 16.71
C LEU A 12 -7.55 -3.03 15.40
N PHE A 13 -6.24 -3.25 15.50
CA PHE A 13 -5.40 -3.37 14.31
C PHE A 13 -5.63 -4.67 13.53
N ASP A 14 -6.02 -5.75 14.20
CA ASP A 14 -6.34 -7.01 13.53
C ASP A 14 -7.64 -6.84 12.72
N ASN A 15 -8.66 -6.19 13.29
CA ASN A 15 -9.91 -5.87 12.61
C ASN A 15 -9.68 -4.89 11.44
N LEU A 16 -8.84 -3.86 11.64
CA LEU A 16 -8.49 -2.92 10.56
C LEU A 16 -7.80 -3.63 9.41
N LYS A 17 -6.83 -4.52 9.68
CA LYS A 17 -6.15 -5.29 8.62
C LYS A 17 -7.13 -6.18 7.86
N ALA A 18 -8.04 -6.86 8.57
CA ALA A 18 -9.07 -7.70 7.95
C ALA A 18 -9.99 -6.88 7.04
N LEU A 19 -10.45 -5.72 7.53
CA LEU A 19 -11.28 -4.81 6.73
C LEU A 19 -10.53 -4.31 5.50
N MET A 20 -9.26 -3.86 5.65
CA MET A 20 -8.47 -3.38 4.52
C MET A 20 -8.22 -4.49 3.50
N LEU A 21 -7.96 -5.73 3.94
CA LEU A 21 -7.78 -6.87 3.04
C LEU A 21 -9.07 -7.15 2.25
N PHE A 22 -10.22 -7.10 2.91
CA PHE A 22 -11.52 -7.23 2.26
C PHE A 22 -11.73 -6.15 1.18
N LEU A 23 -11.37 -4.90 1.47
CA LEU A 23 -11.45 -3.80 0.50
C LEU A 23 -10.47 -3.96 -0.67
N VAL A 24 -9.28 -4.52 -0.46
CA VAL A 24 -8.36 -4.89 -1.55
C VAL A 24 -9.02 -5.89 -2.51
N VAL A 25 -9.65 -6.94 -1.95
CA VAL A 25 -10.33 -7.96 -2.78
C VAL A 25 -11.48 -7.33 -3.57
N ILE A 26 -12.32 -6.51 -2.93
CA ILE A 26 -13.40 -5.79 -3.62
C ILE A 26 -12.84 -4.87 -4.70
N GLY A 27 -11.79 -4.10 -4.41
CA GLY A 27 -11.15 -3.22 -5.38
C GLY A 27 -10.72 -3.98 -6.64
N HIS A 28 -10.05 -5.12 -6.48
CA HIS A 28 -9.62 -5.93 -7.62
C HIS A 28 -10.77 -6.61 -8.39
N ILE A 29 -11.87 -6.96 -7.71
CA ILE A 29 -13.08 -7.48 -8.39
C ILE A 29 -13.75 -6.38 -9.24
N LEU A 30 -13.71 -5.14 -8.76
CA LEU A 30 -14.34 -4.01 -9.44
C LEU A 30 -13.46 -3.36 -10.52
N ASP A 31 -12.15 -3.61 -10.51
CA ASP A 31 -11.16 -3.04 -11.45
C ASP A 31 -11.57 -3.13 -12.93
N PRO A 32 -12.09 -4.28 -13.45
CA PRO A 32 -12.53 -4.38 -14.84
C PRO A 32 -13.67 -3.44 -15.23
N TYR A 33 -14.41 -2.94 -14.25
CA TYR A 33 -15.57 -2.06 -14.48
C TYR A 33 -15.22 -0.56 -14.44
N ILE A 34 -13.96 -0.24 -14.19
CA ILE A 34 -13.48 1.15 -14.01
C ILE A 34 -13.56 1.97 -15.31
N GLU A 35 -13.46 1.30 -16.47
CA GLU A 35 -13.52 1.95 -17.80
C GLU A 35 -14.93 2.45 -18.17
N ARG A 36 -15.96 2.03 -17.45
CA ARG A 36 -17.32 2.53 -17.63
C ARG A 36 -17.42 3.94 -17.03
N GLN A 37 -17.30 4.97 -17.88
CA GLN A 37 -17.04 6.36 -17.52
C GLN A 37 -18.04 6.98 -16.52
N ASP A 38 -19.29 6.49 -16.43
CA ASP A 38 -20.35 7.07 -15.61
C ASP A 38 -20.90 6.10 -14.56
N SER A 39 -20.08 5.12 -14.12
CA SER A 39 -20.55 4.10 -13.21
C SER A 39 -20.24 4.42 -11.74
N LEU A 40 -21.17 4.11 -10.84
CA LEU A 40 -20.99 4.11 -9.39
C LEU A 40 -19.74 3.31 -8.98
N TYR A 41 -19.40 2.27 -9.73
CA TYR A 41 -18.21 1.43 -9.50
C TYR A 41 -16.91 2.23 -9.52
N ARG A 42 -16.78 3.20 -10.42
CA ARG A 42 -15.61 4.09 -10.50
C ARG A 42 -15.40 4.86 -9.20
N TYR A 43 -16.44 5.47 -8.68
CA TYR A 43 -16.35 6.25 -7.43
C TYR A 43 -16.07 5.36 -6.24
N LEU A 44 -16.66 4.17 -6.18
CA LEU A 44 -16.38 3.18 -5.13
C LEU A 44 -14.92 2.74 -5.14
N ILE A 45 -14.37 2.43 -6.31
CA ILE A 45 -12.97 2.02 -6.45
C ILE A 45 -12.04 3.17 -6.05
N GLN A 46 -12.31 4.40 -6.53
CA GLN A 46 -11.52 5.57 -6.16
C GLN A 46 -11.54 5.81 -4.65
N TYR A 47 -12.72 5.68 -4.03
CA TYR A 47 -12.87 5.82 -2.59
C TYR A 47 -12.08 4.74 -1.83
N ILE A 48 -12.16 3.48 -2.25
CA ILE A 48 -11.41 2.38 -1.65
C ILE A 48 -9.90 2.65 -1.77
N TYR A 49 -9.42 3.01 -2.96
CA TYR A 49 -8.00 3.23 -3.22
C TYR A 49 -7.43 4.45 -2.51
N LEU A 50 -8.27 5.42 -2.16
CA LEU A 50 -7.84 6.60 -1.44
C LEU A 50 -7.29 6.28 -0.05
N PHE A 51 -7.77 5.24 0.63
CA PHE A 51 -7.39 5.01 2.02
C PHE A 51 -6.86 3.60 2.35
N HIS A 52 -7.19 2.53 1.59
CA HIS A 52 -6.79 1.18 1.99
C HIS A 52 -5.26 0.99 1.97
N MET A 53 -4.57 1.43 0.92
CA MET A 53 -3.10 1.32 0.85
C MET A 53 -2.38 2.27 1.81
N PRO A 54 -2.78 3.56 1.96
CA PRO A 54 -2.32 4.43 3.03
C PRO A 54 -2.47 3.82 4.42
N MET A 55 -3.60 3.17 4.71
CA MET A 55 -3.85 2.53 6.00
C MET A 55 -2.92 1.33 6.23
N PHE A 56 -2.69 0.48 5.22
CA PHE A 56 -1.71 -0.60 5.32
C PHE A 56 -0.31 -0.07 5.58
N ALA A 57 0.11 1.00 4.90
CA ALA A 57 1.41 1.63 5.12
C ALA A 57 1.53 2.18 6.55
N PHE A 58 0.48 2.85 7.05
CA PHE A 58 0.42 3.35 8.43
C PHE A 58 0.53 2.21 9.46
N ILE A 59 -0.26 1.14 9.30
CA ILE A 59 -0.22 -0.01 10.21
C ILE A 59 1.17 -0.67 10.18
N THR A 60 1.76 -0.82 8.99
CA THR A 60 3.13 -1.35 8.85
C THR A 60 4.14 -0.49 9.60
N GLY A 61 4.07 0.83 9.49
CA GLY A 61 4.91 1.77 10.23
C GLY A 61 4.69 1.66 11.74
N TYR A 62 3.43 1.61 12.18
CA TYR A 62 3.07 1.51 13.60
C TYR A 62 3.68 0.27 14.26
N PHE A 63 3.75 -0.86 13.58
CA PHE A 63 4.37 -2.09 14.09
C PHE A 63 5.89 -2.18 13.85
N THR A 64 6.50 -1.18 13.19
CA THR A 64 7.95 -1.13 12.92
C THR A 64 8.72 -0.33 13.98
N LYS A 65 8.34 -0.41 15.27
CA LYS A 65 8.97 0.39 16.36
C LYS A 65 10.42 0.02 16.62
N ASN A 66 10.74 -1.27 16.58
CA ASN A 66 12.11 -1.76 16.63
C ASN A 66 12.70 -1.78 15.22
N THR A 67 13.24 -0.64 14.83
CA THR A 67 13.74 -0.41 13.45
C THR A 67 14.95 -1.27 13.11
N GLU A 68 15.82 -1.60 14.07
CA GLU A 68 16.97 -2.48 13.85
C GLU A 68 16.52 -3.92 13.60
N LYS A 69 15.62 -4.45 14.44
CA LYS A 69 15.04 -5.78 14.23
C LYS A 69 14.30 -5.84 12.89
N ALA A 70 13.58 -4.80 12.51
CA ALA A 70 12.87 -4.71 11.25
C ALA A 70 13.84 -4.76 10.06
N ARG A 71 14.95 -4.00 10.10
CA ARG A 71 16.01 -3.99 9.09
C ARG A 71 16.65 -5.38 8.95
N ASN A 72 17.09 -5.98 10.05
CA ASN A 72 17.78 -7.26 10.06
C ASN A 72 16.90 -8.42 9.56
N SER A 73 15.60 -8.33 9.76
CA SER A 73 14.64 -9.33 9.30
C SER A 73 13.99 -9.03 7.94
N ALA A 74 14.24 -7.85 7.35
CA ALA A 74 13.57 -7.39 6.13
C ALA A 74 13.82 -8.33 4.95
N VAL A 75 15.06 -8.77 4.75
CA VAL A 75 15.41 -9.70 3.67
C VAL A 75 14.63 -11.00 3.81
N ARG A 76 14.72 -11.66 4.96
CA ARG A 76 14.11 -12.97 5.18
C ARG A 76 12.58 -12.91 5.17
N ASN A 77 12.00 -11.90 5.81
CA ASN A 77 10.56 -11.87 6.06
C ASN A 77 9.76 -11.11 4.99
N VAL A 78 10.43 -10.35 4.11
CA VAL A 78 9.75 -9.56 3.09
C VAL A 78 10.34 -9.78 1.70
N LEU A 79 11.66 -9.63 1.53
CA LEU A 79 12.28 -9.73 0.20
C LEU A 79 12.22 -11.17 -0.34
N VAL A 80 12.51 -12.19 0.49
CA VAL A 80 12.44 -13.60 0.06
C VAL A 80 11.03 -14.00 -0.36
N PRO A 81 9.95 -13.73 0.43
CA PRO A 81 8.57 -13.92 -0.05
C PRO A 81 8.24 -13.15 -1.33
N TYR A 82 8.70 -11.90 -1.45
CA TYR A 82 8.50 -11.12 -2.66
C TYR A 82 9.10 -11.81 -3.89
N ILE A 83 10.38 -12.20 -3.81
CA ILE A 83 11.07 -12.87 -4.92
C ILE A 83 10.37 -14.19 -5.29
N PHE A 84 9.97 -14.98 -4.29
CA PHE A 84 9.26 -16.24 -4.51
C PHE A 84 7.96 -16.04 -5.30
N TRP A 85 7.10 -15.12 -4.84
CA TRP A 85 5.82 -14.86 -5.48
C TRP A 85 5.97 -14.18 -6.85
N GLN A 86 6.96 -13.30 -7.00
CA GLN A 86 7.26 -12.65 -8.29
C GLN A 86 7.74 -13.67 -9.32
N LEU A 87 8.62 -14.60 -8.94
CA LEU A 87 9.07 -15.68 -9.83
C LEU A 87 7.91 -16.62 -10.20
N LEU A 88 7.08 -16.99 -9.23
CA LEU A 88 5.90 -17.82 -9.48
C LEU A 88 4.95 -17.14 -10.47
N TYR A 89 4.70 -15.85 -10.31
CA TYR A 89 3.90 -15.06 -11.24
C TYR A 89 4.49 -15.05 -12.65
N ILE A 90 5.80 -14.80 -12.78
CA ILE A 90 6.49 -14.78 -14.07
C ILE A 90 6.40 -16.15 -14.75
N ILE A 91 6.67 -17.23 -14.01
CA ILE A 91 6.62 -18.59 -14.53
C ILE A 91 5.20 -18.96 -15.02
N THR A 92 4.17 -18.65 -14.22
CA THR A 92 2.78 -18.94 -14.58
C THR A 92 2.33 -18.11 -15.78
N ALA A 93 2.70 -16.83 -15.86
CA ALA A 93 2.39 -15.99 -17.01
C ALA A 93 3.04 -16.52 -18.30
N LEU A 94 4.33 -16.89 -18.26
CA LEU A 94 5.04 -17.47 -19.40
C LEU A 94 4.42 -18.81 -19.83
N LEU A 95 4.00 -19.64 -18.89
CA LEU A 95 3.33 -20.91 -19.18
C LEU A 95 1.99 -20.69 -19.89
N PHE A 96 1.17 -19.74 -19.40
CA PHE A 96 -0.13 -19.42 -20.01
C PHE A 96 0.02 -18.84 -21.40
N ILE A 97 1.03 -18.00 -21.65
CA ILE A 97 1.36 -17.51 -22.99
C ILE A 97 1.71 -18.69 -23.91
N ARG A 98 2.59 -19.60 -23.46
CA ARG A 98 2.99 -20.77 -24.28
C ARG A 98 1.84 -21.73 -24.59
N LEU A 99 0.89 -21.88 -23.68
CA LEU A 99 -0.28 -22.75 -23.86
C LEU A 99 -1.40 -22.07 -24.64
N GLY A 100 -1.26 -20.81 -25.06
CA GLY A 100 -2.30 -20.04 -25.74
C GLY A 100 -3.54 -19.78 -24.88
N LEU A 101 -3.41 -19.93 -23.55
CA LEU A 101 -4.51 -19.72 -22.59
C LEU A 101 -4.69 -18.25 -22.19
N ALA A 102 -3.73 -17.42 -22.49
CA ALA A 102 -3.80 -15.98 -22.23
C ALA A 102 -3.22 -15.22 -23.42
N SER A 103 -3.99 -14.27 -23.95
CA SER A 103 -3.51 -13.29 -24.91
C SER A 103 -2.81 -12.14 -24.15
N TYR A 104 -1.68 -12.44 -23.53
CA TYR A 104 -0.80 -11.37 -23.04
C TYR A 104 -0.17 -10.68 -24.24
N ASN A 105 -0.30 -9.36 -24.30
CA ASN A 105 0.50 -8.60 -25.24
C ASN A 105 1.97 -8.73 -24.80
N THR A 106 2.74 -9.56 -25.56
CA THR A 106 4.15 -9.85 -25.28
C THR A 106 5.03 -8.62 -25.30
N ASP A 107 4.60 -7.55 -25.97
CA ASP A 107 5.31 -6.27 -26.02
C ASP A 107 5.23 -5.49 -24.68
N VAL A 108 4.19 -5.76 -23.90
CA VAL A 108 3.95 -5.13 -22.59
C VAL A 108 4.45 -5.99 -21.43
N PHE A 109 4.42 -7.31 -21.57
CA PHE A 109 4.88 -8.23 -20.53
C PHE A 109 6.41 -8.27 -20.47
N LYS A 110 7.00 -7.45 -19.63
CA LYS A 110 8.44 -7.45 -19.35
C LYS A 110 8.70 -8.14 -18.01
N PRO A 111 9.05 -9.44 -17.99
CA PRO A 111 9.35 -10.14 -16.75
C PRO A 111 10.57 -9.51 -16.07
N SER A 112 10.39 -8.97 -14.88
CA SER A 112 11.45 -8.32 -14.11
C SER A 112 11.26 -8.56 -12.62
N LEU A 113 12.36 -8.73 -11.90
CA LEU A 113 12.36 -8.78 -10.45
C LEU A 113 12.30 -7.37 -9.82
N LEU A 114 12.65 -6.33 -10.57
CA LEU A 114 12.65 -4.95 -10.09
C LEU A 114 11.36 -4.20 -10.43
N LEU A 115 10.58 -4.72 -11.38
CA LEU A 115 9.26 -4.19 -11.72
C LEU A 115 8.21 -5.19 -11.17
N PRO A 116 7.70 -4.93 -9.96
CA PRO A 116 6.79 -5.85 -9.31
C PRO A 116 5.46 -5.95 -10.03
N SER A 117 4.95 -7.18 -10.13
CA SER A 117 3.57 -7.41 -10.55
C SER A 117 2.62 -6.91 -9.47
N SER A 118 1.50 -6.34 -9.86
CA SER A 118 0.45 -6.04 -8.91
C SER A 118 -0.15 -7.35 -8.36
N PRO A 119 -0.38 -7.48 -7.06
CA PRO A 119 -0.24 -6.53 -5.94
C PRO A 119 1.12 -6.59 -5.23
N LEU A 120 2.11 -7.28 -5.77
CA LEU A 120 3.39 -7.56 -5.10
C LEU A 120 4.26 -6.31 -4.86
N TYR A 121 3.96 -5.20 -5.55
CA TYR A 121 4.68 -3.94 -5.35
C TYR A 121 4.69 -3.49 -3.88
N TYR A 122 3.64 -3.80 -3.13
CA TYR A 122 3.55 -3.43 -1.72
C TYR A 122 4.61 -4.13 -0.85
N LEU A 123 4.94 -5.39 -1.14
CA LEU A 123 6.02 -6.10 -0.45
C LEU A 123 7.37 -5.41 -0.69
N LEU A 124 7.61 -4.94 -1.92
CA LEU A 124 8.83 -4.19 -2.23
C LEU A 124 8.87 -2.87 -1.46
N CYS A 125 7.75 -2.13 -1.39
CA CYS A 125 7.64 -0.92 -0.57
C CYS A 125 7.95 -1.21 0.91
N VAL A 126 7.34 -2.25 1.48
CA VAL A 126 7.58 -2.65 2.88
C VAL A 126 9.04 -3.03 3.13
N PHE A 127 9.68 -3.70 2.18
CA PHE A 127 11.11 -4.02 2.27
C PHE A 127 11.95 -2.75 2.37
N VAL A 128 11.76 -1.81 1.43
CA VAL A 128 12.49 -0.53 1.41
C VAL A 128 12.26 0.25 2.70
N TRP A 129 11.02 0.40 3.12
CA TRP A 129 10.69 1.15 4.33
C TRP A 129 11.31 0.53 5.59
N LYS A 130 11.31 -0.81 5.73
CA LYS A 130 11.94 -1.48 6.87
C LYS A 130 13.46 -1.32 6.88
N VAL A 131 14.09 -1.34 5.71
CA VAL A 131 15.54 -1.10 5.59
C VAL A 131 15.90 0.31 6.04
N PHE A 132 15.12 1.31 5.63
CA PHE A 132 15.40 2.71 5.92
C PHE A 132 14.68 3.27 7.16
N ALA A 133 13.88 2.47 7.88
CA ALA A 133 13.09 2.92 9.02
C ALA A 133 13.90 3.63 10.10
N ALA A 134 15.11 3.11 10.41
CA ALA A 134 15.99 3.70 11.41
C ALA A 134 16.52 5.07 10.97
N ASP A 135 16.84 5.21 9.69
CA ASP A 135 17.38 6.45 9.13
C ASP A 135 16.28 7.51 9.00
N LEU A 136 15.09 7.11 8.52
CA LEU A 136 13.90 7.97 8.48
C LEU A 136 13.55 8.52 9.87
N LYS A 137 13.63 7.69 10.91
CA LYS A 137 13.32 8.10 12.29
C LYS A 137 14.32 9.12 12.85
N LYS A 138 15.57 9.13 12.35
CA LYS A 138 16.63 10.06 12.78
C LYS A 138 16.55 11.43 12.10
N LEU A 139 15.80 11.57 11.02
CA LEU A 139 15.63 12.84 10.32
C LEU A 139 14.99 13.87 11.27
N ARG A 140 15.39 15.13 11.11
CA ARG A 140 14.79 16.26 11.88
C ARG A 140 13.30 16.45 11.53
N PHE A 141 12.93 16.25 10.25
CA PHE A 141 11.58 16.43 9.73
C PHE A 141 11.17 15.23 8.84
N PRO A 142 10.96 14.03 9.43
CA PRO A 142 10.77 12.81 8.63
C PRO A 142 9.48 12.83 7.82
N VAL A 143 8.41 13.44 8.33
CA VAL A 143 7.12 13.55 7.61
C VAL A 143 7.26 14.48 6.40
N LEU A 144 7.90 15.65 6.59
CA LEU A 144 8.13 16.61 5.49
C LEU A 144 9.03 16.02 4.42
N PHE A 145 10.09 15.30 4.81
CA PHE A 145 10.97 14.59 3.89
C PHE A 145 10.20 13.57 3.06
N SER A 146 9.38 12.75 3.72
CA SER A 146 8.59 11.71 3.03
C SER A 146 7.56 12.30 2.06
N PHE A 147 6.93 13.41 2.46
CA PHE A 147 6.02 14.15 1.59
C PHE A 147 6.73 14.73 0.38
N ALA A 148 7.84 15.43 0.60
CA ALA A 148 8.64 16.03 -0.49
C ALA A 148 9.19 14.95 -1.45
N ALA A 149 9.67 13.81 -0.94
CA ALA A 149 10.14 12.69 -1.75
C ALA A 149 9.01 12.11 -2.61
N GLY A 150 7.82 11.93 -2.03
CA GLY A 150 6.63 11.47 -2.77
C GLY A 150 6.23 12.43 -3.89
N LEU A 151 6.19 13.74 -3.61
CA LEU A 151 5.91 14.77 -4.63
C LEU A 151 6.98 14.80 -5.72
N PHE A 152 8.26 14.79 -5.35
CA PHE A 152 9.35 14.82 -6.31
C PHE A 152 9.28 13.64 -7.28
N ILE A 153 9.11 12.44 -6.76
CA ILE A 153 8.99 11.23 -7.59
C ILE A 153 7.77 11.31 -8.50
N SER A 154 6.64 11.82 -8.00
CA SER A 154 5.41 11.95 -8.78
C SER A 154 5.50 12.94 -9.94
N VAL A 155 6.39 13.93 -9.84
CA VAL A 155 6.59 14.95 -10.88
C VAL A 155 7.69 14.57 -11.88
N VAL A 156 8.76 13.93 -11.42
CA VAL A 156 9.98 13.73 -12.21
C VAL A 156 9.96 12.42 -13.01
N PHE A 157 9.31 11.38 -12.49
CA PHE A 157 9.40 10.07 -13.09
C PHE A 157 8.15 9.71 -13.89
N ASP A 158 8.36 8.95 -14.97
CA ASP A 158 7.35 8.49 -15.91
C ASP A 158 6.43 7.41 -15.29
N GLU A 159 5.27 7.18 -15.93
CA GLU A 159 4.20 6.29 -15.50
C GLU A 159 4.65 4.87 -15.16
N ALA A 160 5.55 4.30 -15.97
CA ALA A 160 6.06 2.95 -15.73
C ALA A 160 6.80 2.81 -14.40
N PHE A 161 7.44 3.88 -13.93
CA PHE A 161 8.11 3.92 -12.64
C PHE A 161 7.13 4.05 -11.47
N HIS A 162 5.96 4.68 -11.72
CA HIS A 162 4.98 4.96 -10.66
C HIS A 162 4.32 3.71 -10.09
N ILE A 163 4.16 2.62 -10.85
CA ILE A 163 3.44 1.41 -10.42
C ILE A 163 4.15 0.70 -9.25
N GLY A 164 5.47 0.67 -9.26
CA GLY A 164 6.25 0.02 -8.21
C GLY A 164 6.95 1.01 -7.28
N TRP A 165 7.92 1.71 -7.82
CA TRP A 165 8.77 2.61 -7.04
C TRP A 165 8.07 3.92 -6.68
N GLY A 166 7.23 4.46 -7.57
CA GLY A 166 6.43 5.65 -7.29
C GLY A 166 5.50 5.45 -6.09
N ALA A 167 4.81 4.30 -6.03
CA ALA A 167 3.98 3.95 -4.89
C ALA A 167 4.78 3.83 -3.59
N CYS A 168 6.04 3.33 -3.66
CA CYS A 168 6.92 3.25 -2.50
C CYS A 168 7.16 4.62 -1.87
N PHE A 169 7.41 5.64 -2.66
CA PHE A 169 7.64 7.00 -2.17
C PHE A 169 6.35 7.73 -1.80
N SER A 170 5.29 7.57 -2.59
CA SER A 170 3.99 8.23 -2.33
C SER A 170 3.34 7.72 -1.04
N LEU A 171 3.48 6.43 -0.73
CA LEU A 171 2.94 5.83 0.50
C LEU A 171 3.88 5.95 1.70
N MET A 172 5.15 6.36 1.50
CA MET A 172 6.14 6.45 2.57
C MET A 172 5.73 7.41 3.68
N ILE A 173 5.00 8.48 3.36
CA ILE A 173 4.49 9.42 4.36
C ILE A 173 3.60 8.72 5.39
N PHE A 174 2.72 7.83 4.94
CA PHE A 174 1.81 7.10 5.84
C PHE A 174 2.57 6.08 6.69
N PHE A 175 3.58 5.42 6.12
CA PHE A 175 4.48 4.57 6.88
C PHE A 175 5.21 5.36 7.98
N VAL A 176 5.73 6.53 7.67
CA VAL A 176 6.43 7.40 8.64
C VAL A 176 5.47 7.92 9.71
N LEU A 177 4.25 8.32 9.34
CA LEU A 177 3.22 8.68 10.31
C LEU A 177 2.93 7.52 11.28
N GLY A 178 2.80 6.30 10.77
CA GLY A 178 2.66 5.10 11.60
C GLY A 178 3.88 4.84 12.49
N LEU A 179 5.10 5.00 11.94
CA LEU A 179 6.35 4.81 12.68
C LEU A 179 6.47 5.76 13.87
N LEU A 180 6.00 6.99 13.73
CA LEU A 180 6.02 8.03 14.78
C LEU A 180 4.79 7.97 15.70
N CYS A 181 3.69 7.34 15.28
CA CYS A 181 2.45 7.23 16.04
C CYS A 181 2.66 6.44 17.35
N THR A 182 2.25 6.96 18.49
CA THR A 182 2.32 6.31 19.80
C THR A 182 1.00 5.65 20.20
N LYS A 183 1.00 4.84 21.26
CA LYS A 183 -0.24 4.32 21.86
C LYS A 183 -1.19 5.44 22.28
N GLU A 184 -0.65 6.53 22.82
CA GLU A 184 -1.44 7.71 23.22
C GLU A 184 -2.16 8.36 22.03
N HIS A 185 -1.49 8.45 20.87
CA HIS A 185 -2.12 8.96 19.65
C HIS A 185 -3.28 8.06 19.22
N VAL A 186 -3.11 6.74 19.29
CA VAL A 186 -4.18 5.76 18.96
C VAL A 186 -5.37 5.92 19.91
N GLU A 187 -5.12 6.07 21.23
CA GLU A 187 -6.20 6.29 22.20
C GLU A 187 -6.92 7.63 21.95
N LYS A 188 -6.22 8.69 21.60
CA LYS A 188 -6.87 9.96 21.22
C LYS A 188 -7.77 9.79 19.99
N ILE A 189 -7.32 9.04 18.97
CA ILE A 189 -8.13 8.76 17.79
C ILE A 189 -9.34 7.90 18.15
N ARG A 190 -9.18 6.90 19.01
CA ARG A 190 -10.28 6.04 19.48
C ARG A 190 -11.37 6.81 20.21
N ASN A 191 -11.00 7.87 20.90
CA ASN A 191 -11.93 8.72 21.66
C ASN A 191 -12.60 9.82 20.83
N ILE A 192 -12.32 9.89 19.51
CA ILE A 192 -13.03 10.82 18.61
C ILE A 192 -14.52 10.42 18.55
N PRO A 193 -15.43 11.39 18.75
CA PRO A 193 -16.87 11.13 18.62
C PRO A 193 -17.21 10.52 17.27
N HIS A 194 -18.07 9.50 17.26
CA HIS A 194 -18.44 8.78 16.02
C HIS A 194 -19.01 9.71 14.95
N ALA A 195 -19.72 10.77 15.32
CA ALA A 195 -20.22 11.75 14.38
C ALA A 195 -19.09 12.48 13.63
N ILE A 196 -18.00 12.84 14.32
CA ILE A 196 -16.84 13.47 13.70
C ILE A 196 -16.12 12.47 12.80
N ALA A 197 -15.93 11.25 13.25
CA ALA A 197 -15.33 10.18 12.43
C ALA A 197 -16.15 9.92 11.15
N ALA A 198 -17.47 9.83 11.27
CA ALA A 198 -18.39 9.70 10.13
C ALA A 198 -18.29 10.90 9.17
N ALA A 199 -18.23 12.13 9.70
CA ALA A 199 -18.06 13.32 8.88
C ALA A 199 -16.74 13.34 8.11
N ILE A 200 -15.63 12.90 8.73
CA ILE A 200 -14.33 12.77 8.05
C ILE A 200 -14.40 11.73 6.91
N LEU A 201 -15.02 10.58 7.16
CA LEU A 201 -15.19 9.54 6.13
C LEU A 201 -16.09 10.03 5.00
N ALA A 202 -17.17 10.73 5.31
CA ALA A 202 -18.04 11.34 4.30
C ALA A 202 -17.31 12.41 3.49
N ALA A 203 -16.51 13.28 4.13
CA ALA A 203 -15.69 14.27 3.45
C ALA A 203 -14.65 13.66 2.51
N ALA A 204 -14.15 12.46 2.81
CA ALA A 204 -13.23 11.73 1.93
C ALA A 204 -13.88 11.28 0.61
N VAL A 205 -15.21 11.30 0.49
CA VAL A 205 -15.92 11.06 -0.79
C VAL A 205 -15.67 12.22 -1.75
N ILE A 206 -15.54 13.46 -1.24
CA ILE A 206 -15.36 14.66 -2.07
C ILE A 206 -14.14 14.54 -3.01
N PRO A 207 -12.92 14.21 -2.53
CA PRO A 207 -11.79 14.00 -3.42
C PRO A 207 -12.00 12.85 -4.42
N SER A 208 -12.69 11.77 -4.03
CA SER A 208 -12.94 10.64 -4.92
C SER A 208 -13.88 11.01 -6.10
N VAL A 209 -14.71 12.03 -5.92
CA VAL A 209 -15.61 12.53 -6.97
C VAL A 209 -14.97 13.65 -7.79
N LEU A 210 -14.28 14.59 -7.12
CA LEU A 210 -13.75 15.80 -7.76
C LEU A 210 -12.40 15.60 -8.44
N LEU A 211 -11.53 14.71 -7.91
CA LEU A 211 -10.24 14.48 -8.54
C LEU A 211 -10.47 13.73 -9.86
N PRO A 212 -9.97 14.28 -10.97
CA PRO A 212 -9.96 13.53 -12.20
C PRO A 212 -9.21 12.23 -11.94
N TYR A 213 -9.69 11.13 -12.49
CA TYR A 213 -9.06 9.82 -12.38
C TYR A 213 -7.70 9.83 -13.10
N SER A 214 -6.76 10.61 -12.54
CA SER A 214 -5.37 10.72 -13.01
C SER A 214 -4.54 9.48 -12.65
N PHE A 215 -5.08 8.59 -11.80
CA PHE A 215 -4.60 7.21 -11.71
C PHE A 215 -4.89 6.41 -12.99
N ARG A 216 -5.23 7.12 -14.07
CA ARG A 216 -5.53 6.63 -15.42
C ARG A 216 -4.42 5.75 -16.00
N ASN A 217 -3.25 5.77 -15.38
CA ASN A 217 -2.07 5.15 -15.89
C ASN A 217 -1.57 3.96 -15.08
N VAL A 218 -2.28 3.56 -14.04
CA VAL A 218 -2.22 2.19 -13.56
C VAL A 218 -3.12 1.34 -14.48
N ARG A 219 -2.98 1.54 -15.78
CA ARG A 219 -3.44 0.55 -16.74
C ARG A 219 -2.58 -0.68 -16.53
N PHE A 220 -3.06 -1.59 -15.69
CA PHE A 220 -2.81 -2.98 -15.96
C PHE A 220 -3.43 -3.22 -17.34
N THR A 221 -2.65 -3.06 -18.39
CA THR A 221 -3.04 -3.40 -19.74
C THR A 221 -3.11 -4.92 -19.81
N TYR A 222 -4.17 -5.46 -19.20
CA TYR A 222 -4.73 -6.73 -19.59
C TYR A 222 -5.62 -6.44 -20.82
N ARG A 223 -5.04 -6.36 -21.98
CA ARG A 223 -5.68 -6.59 -23.28
C ARG A 223 -5.03 -7.76 -23.94
#